data_1565ba97909a216ffd4fb23c839c745f
#
_entry.id   1565ba97909a216ffd4fb23c839c745f
#
_cell.length_a   1.000
_cell.length_b   1.000
_cell.length_c   1.000
_cell.angle_alpha   90.00
_cell.angle_beta   90.00
_cell.angle_gamma   90.00
#
_symmetry.space_group_name_H-M   'P 1'
#
loop_
_entity.id
_entity.type
_entity.pdbx_description
1 polymer ?
#
loop_
_entity_poly.entity_id
_entity_poly.type
_entity_poly.pdbx_seq_one_letter_code
_entity_poly.pdbx_strand_id
1 'polypeptide(L)'
;MAEHNTTFEVSSMTQLNGNNNVKALANVIINGEIAVNGIKVMQGEKGLFVAMPSKKVGGEFMDVAHPITDKAYQQLSSAVLTDYSKLASSGERTMRNELAADKSKPVTSQISVSLRPVSGGKSVVAAGQVSIDECFVIKDVKVVKAAGKPEFAAMPSYQNQNGKYVDIANPITTAMHDKLSEAVLDKFKSLEQVQYRGVKYAELGDKSQIASLPRQNNGYAEKLMNELDKMGITYQARISSNSGTKISVNAADKPKLDSINKALKATLNPEQPKAETKPSKHGFH
;
A
#
# COMPACT_ATOMS: atom_id res chain seq x y z
N MET A 1 12.01 -25.23 -4.16
CA MET A 1 11.63 -24.13 -3.27
C MET A 1 11.79 -24.64 -1.86
N ALA A 2 12.56 -23.96 -0.99
CA ALA A 2 12.70 -24.35 0.41
C ALA A 2 11.32 -24.16 1.07
N GLU A 3 10.76 -25.22 1.65
CA GLU A 3 9.55 -25.09 2.47
C GLU A 3 9.93 -24.28 3.73
N HIS A 4 9.48 -23.04 3.79
CA HIS A 4 9.56 -22.27 5.04
C HIS A 4 8.59 -22.90 6.04
N ASN A 5 9.13 -23.37 7.15
CA ASN A 5 8.32 -23.95 8.22
C ASN A 5 7.90 -22.83 9.18
N THR A 6 6.89 -22.05 8.77
CA THR A 6 6.32 -20.96 9.58
C THR A 6 5.67 -21.53 10.83
N THR A 7 6.02 -20.97 11.99
CA THR A 7 5.46 -21.36 13.29
C THR A 7 4.42 -20.35 13.77
N PHE A 8 3.38 -20.87 14.46
CA PHE A 8 2.33 -20.06 15.08
C PHE A 8 2.22 -20.45 16.55
N GLU A 9 2.48 -19.52 17.44
CA GLU A 9 2.50 -19.76 18.89
C GLU A 9 1.57 -18.78 19.60
N VAL A 10 0.68 -19.28 20.44
CA VAL A 10 -0.21 -18.43 21.24
C VAL A 10 0.58 -17.79 22.36
N SER A 11 0.69 -16.48 22.37
CA SER A 11 1.37 -15.71 23.42
C SER A 11 0.47 -15.40 24.61
N SER A 12 -0.81 -15.18 24.34
CA SER A 12 -1.80 -14.94 25.39
C SER A 12 -3.20 -15.25 24.88
N MET A 13 -4.07 -15.61 25.79
CA MET A 13 -5.49 -15.85 25.53
C MET A 13 -6.34 -15.40 26.73
N THR A 14 -7.51 -14.85 26.43
CA THR A 14 -8.48 -14.42 27.44
C THR A 14 -9.85 -14.98 27.09
N GLN A 15 -10.46 -15.75 27.98
CA GLN A 15 -11.83 -16.21 27.85
C GLN A 15 -12.81 -15.04 28.04
N LEU A 16 -13.84 -15.00 27.21
CA LEU A 16 -14.92 -14.03 27.29
C LEU A 16 -16.19 -14.68 27.87
N ASN A 17 -16.65 -14.13 28.99
CA ASN A 17 -17.91 -14.52 29.59
C ASN A 17 -19.04 -13.71 28.96
N GLY A 18 -19.93 -14.37 28.20
CA GLY A 18 -21.09 -13.71 27.58
C GLY A 18 -21.88 -14.67 26.70
N ASN A 19 -23.11 -14.31 26.39
CA ASN A 19 -24.02 -15.10 25.52
C ASN A 19 -23.70 -14.89 24.01
N ASN A 20 -22.57 -14.25 23.67
CA ASN A 20 -22.17 -14.09 22.29
C ASN A 20 -21.35 -15.28 21.77
N ASN A 21 -21.23 -15.39 20.46
CA ASN A 21 -20.49 -16.47 19.82
C ASN A 21 -18.98 -16.38 19.99
N VAL A 22 -18.42 -15.29 20.53
CA VAL A 22 -16.99 -15.14 20.79
C VAL A 22 -16.67 -15.74 22.15
N LYS A 23 -15.89 -16.80 22.18
CA LYS A 23 -15.52 -17.53 23.41
C LYS A 23 -14.18 -17.07 24.01
N ALA A 24 -13.24 -16.67 23.17
CA ALA A 24 -11.96 -16.14 23.64
C ALA A 24 -11.34 -15.19 22.61
N LEU A 25 -10.43 -14.34 23.11
CA LEU A 25 -9.49 -13.56 22.30
C LEU A 25 -8.09 -14.08 22.51
N ALA A 26 -7.36 -14.32 21.43
CA ALA A 26 -5.97 -14.80 21.45
C ALA A 26 -5.04 -13.83 20.71
N ASN A 27 -3.80 -13.79 21.16
CA ASN A 27 -2.68 -13.16 20.45
C ASN A 27 -1.70 -14.26 20.06
N VAL A 28 -1.26 -14.24 18.81
CA VAL A 28 -0.37 -15.26 18.24
C VAL A 28 0.91 -14.59 17.78
N ILE A 29 2.04 -15.25 17.99
CA ILE A 29 3.34 -14.86 17.46
C ILE A 29 3.70 -15.77 16.29
N ILE A 30 4.12 -15.17 15.20
CA ILE A 30 4.59 -15.84 13.99
C ILE A 30 6.12 -15.83 14.02
N ASN A 31 6.74 -17.02 13.94
CA ASN A 31 8.20 -17.24 13.91
C ASN A 31 8.98 -16.60 15.07
N GLY A 32 8.33 -16.23 16.18
CA GLY A 32 8.96 -15.44 17.24
C GLY A 32 9.24 -13.97 16.85
N GLU A 33 8.72 -13.48 15.75
CA GLU A 33 9.10 -12.20 15.13
C GLU A 33 7.95 -11.20 15.01
N ILE A 34 6.73 -11.66 14.76
CA ILE A 34 5.55 -10.81 14.50
C ILE A 34 4.39 -11.23 15.40
N ALA A 35 3.84 -10.29 16.16
CA ALA A 35 2.61 -10.49 16.89
C ALA A 35 1.38 -10.18 16.02
N VAL A 36 0.35 -11.01 16.13
CA VAL A 36 -0.99 -10.80 15.58
C VAL A 36 -1.98 -10.84 16.72
N ASN A 37 -2.70 -9.74 16.93
CA ASN A 37 -3.58 -9.53 18.07
C ASN A 37 -5.05 -9.63 17.68
N GLY A 38 -5.90 -10.06 18.60
CA GLY A 38 -7.35 -10.06 18.43
C GLY A 38 -7.90 -11.19 17.56
N ILE A 39 -7.20 -12.30 17.48
CA ILE A 39 -7.70 -13.56 16.92
C ILE A 39 -8.81 -14.08 17.84
N LYS A 40 -9.93 -14.54 17.28
CA LYS A 40 -11.13 -14.93 18.05
C LYS A 40 -11.33 -16.43 18.00
N VAL A 41 -11.61 -17.04 19.14
CA VAL A 41 -12.25 -18.35 19.18
C VAL A 41 -13.74 -18.15 19.16
N MET A 42 -14.40 -18.72 18.15
CA MET A 42 -15.82 -18.55 17.88
C MET A 42 -16.56 -19.87 18.04
N GLN A 43 -17.81 -19.82 18.55
CA GLN A 43 -18.75 -20.94 18.53
C GLN A 43 -19.68 -20.81 17.33
N GLY A 44 -19.60 -21.73 16.41
CA GLY A 44 -20.53 -21.87 15.29
C GLY A 44 -21.43 -23.10 15.46
N GLU A 45 -22.29 -23.34 14.49
CA GLU A 45 -23.19 -24.50 14.46
C GLU A 45 -22.44 -25.85 14.40
N LYS A 46 -21.27 -25.85 13.71
CA LYS A 46 -20.45 -27.05 13.54
C LYS A 46 -19.37 -27.22 14.61
N GLY A 47 -19.35 -26.37 15.64
CA GLY A 47 -18.35 -26.37 16.69
C GLY A 47 -17.50 -25.10 16.76
N LEU A 48 -16.35 -25.21 17.46
CA LEU A 48 -15.41 -24.09 17.62
C LEU A 48 -14.60 -23.90 16.34
N PHE A 49 -14.37 -22.63 16.00
CA PHE A 49 -13.50 -22.24 14.90
C PHE A 49 -12.74 -20.94 15.23
N VAL A 50 -11.69 -20.66 14.47
CA VAL A 50 -10.84 -19.49 14.65
C VAL A 50 -11.22 -18.44 13.60
N ALA A 51 -11.47 -17.20 14.04
CA ALA A 51 -11.72 -16.06 13.18
C ALA A 51 -10.57 -15.05 13.31
N MET A 52 -10.09 -14.56 12.18
CA MET A 52 -8.99 -13.62 12.08
C MET A 52 -9.39 -12.20 12.50
N PRO A 53 -8.44 -11.34 12.90
CA PRO A 53 -8.73 -9.94 13.16
C PRO A 53 -9.21 -9.24 11.89
N SER A 54 -10.37 -8.60 11.97
CA SER A 54 -11.05 -7.97 10.86
C SER A 54 -11.46 -6.54 11.17
N LYS A 55 -11.63 -5.72 10.14
CA LYS A 55 -12.19 -4.37 10.23
C LYS A 55 -13.41 -4.24 9.31
N LYS A 56 -14.32 -3.34 9.66
CA LYS A 56 -15.49 -3.04 8.84
C LYS A 56 -15.12 -2.02 7.76
N VAL A 57 -15.32 -2.40 6.49
CA VAL A 57 -15.05 -1.55 5.32
C VAL A 57 -16.26 -1.60 4.41
N GLY A 58 -16.89 -0.45 4.13
CA GLY A 58 -18.07 -0.41 3.26
C GLY A 58 -19.28 -1.23 3.73
N GLY A 59 -19.37 -1.53 5.04
CA GLY A 59 -20.43 -2.36 5.61
C GLY A 59 -20.06 -3.83 5.82
N GLU A 60 -19.01 -4.33 5.16
CA GLU A 60 -18.53 -5.71 5.25
C GLU A 60 -17.31 -5.84 6.16
N PHE A 61 -17.14 -7.03 6.78
CA PHE A 61 -15.94 -7.34 7.55
C PHE A 61 -14.87 -7.92 6.64
N MET A 62 -13.67 -7.32 6.66
CA MET A 62 -12.52 -7.76 5.90
C MET A 62 -11.37 -8.10 6.86
N ASP A 63 -10.81 -9.29 6.71
CA ASP A 63 -9.66 -9.73 7.49
C ASP A 63 -8.45 -8.82 7.19
N VAL A 64 -7.81 -8.36 8.27
CA VAL A 64 -6.63 -7.49 8.23
C VAL A 64 -5.34 -8.29 8.26
N ALA A 65 -5.32 -9.39 9.03
CA ALA A 65 -4.17 -10.29 9.12
C ALA A 65 -4.68 -11.73 9.11
N HIS A 66 -4.25 -12.55 8.14
CA HIS A 66 -4.77 -13.90 7.97
C HIS A 66 -3.81 -14.82 7.19
N PRO A 67 -3.88 -16.16 7.43
CA PRO A 67 -3.22 -17.14 6.59
C PRO A 67 -3.76 -17.09 5.14
N ILE A 68 -2.90 -17.35 4.16
CA ILE A 68 -3.26 -17.42 2.74
C ILE A 68 -3.06 -18.81 2.14
N THR A 69 -2.67 -19.78 2.97
CA THR A 69 -2.61 -21.21 2.60
C THR A 69 -3.41 -22.04 3.59
N ASP A 70 -3.98 -23.16 3.13
CA ASP A 70 -4.72 -24.09 3.99
C ASP A 70 -3.85 -24.66 5.10
N LYS A 71 -2.60 -25.00 4.80
CA LYS A 71 -1.62 -25.50 5.79
C LYS A 71 -1.42 -24.49 6.92
N ALA A 72 -1.16 -23.23 6.60
CA ALA A 72 -0.97 -22.18 7.61
C ALA A 72 -2.24 -21.93 8.42
N TYR A 73 -3.42 -21.94 7.79
CA TYR A 73 -4.70 -21.82 8.49
C TYR A 73 -4.91 -22.98 9.48
N GLN A 74 -4.66 -24.21 9.06
CA GLN A 74 -4.77 -25.39 9.92
C GLN A 74 -3.79 -25.35 11.09
N GLN A 75 -2.53 -25.00 10.85
CA GLN A 75 -1.52 -24.88 11.89
C GLN A 75 -1.89 -23.82 12.94
N LEU A 76 -2.25 -22.60 12.48
CA LEU A 76 -2.67 -21.53 13.37
C LEU A 76 -3.92 -21.90 14.16
N SER A 77 -4.94 -22.45 13.49
CA SER A 77 -6.20 -22.83 14.12
C SER A 77 -6.00 -23.96 15.14
N SER A 78 -5.17 -24.95 14.82
CA SER A 78 -4.83 -26.03 15.75
C SER A 78 -4.13 -25.50 17.00
N ALA A 79 -3.15 -24.61 16.86
CA ALA A 79 -2.45 -24.00 17.99
C ALA A 79 -3.43 -23.23 18.90
N VAL A 80 -4.28 -22.38 18.32
CA VAL A 80 -5.25 -21.56 19.07
C VAL A 80 -6.31 -22.43 19.77
N LEU A 81 -6.90 -23.42 19.07
CA LEU A 81 -7.92 -24.28 19.66
C LEU A 81 -7.38 -25.23 20.72
N THR A 82 -6.15 -25.72 20.57
CA THR A 82 -5.46 -26.53 21.59
C THR A 82 -5.27 -25.75 22.88
N ASP A 83 -4.78 -24.53 22.78
CA ASP A 83 -4.55 -23.70 23.96
C ASP A 83 -5.85 -23.18 24.57
N TYR A 84 -6.90 -22.94 23.74
CA TYR A 84 -8.22 -22.67 24.27
C TYR A 84 -8.79 -23.84 25.08
N SER A 85 -8.60 -25.09 24.62
CA SER A 85 -9.06 -26.28 25.34
C SER A 85 -8.35 -26.44 26.68
N LYS A 86 -7.03 -26.19 26.74
CA LYS A 86 -6.27 -26.20 28.02
C LYS A 86 -6.79 -25.13 28.97
N LEU A 87 -6.97 -23.88 28.48
CA LEU A 87 -7.46 -22.78 29.28
C LEU A 87 -8.89 -23.04 29.79
N ALA A 88 -9.79 -23.59 28.96
CA ALA A 88 -11.14 -23.94 29.36
C ALA A 88 -11.19 -25.03 30.42
N SER A 89 -10.20 -25.96 30.43
CA SER A 89 -10.12 -27.05 31.39
C SER A 89 -9.43 -26.64 32.70
N SER A 90 -8.61 -25.59 32.70
CA SER A 90 -7.90 -25.11 33.88
C SER A 90 -8.79 -24.36 34.87
N GLY A 91 -9.93 -23.87 34.43
CA GLY A 91 -10.79 -22.97 35.21
C GLY A 91 -10.24 -21.53 35.30
N GLU A 92 -9.11 -21.26 34.69
CA GLU A 92 -8.56 -19.90 34.61
C GLU A 92 -9.25 -19.09 33.51
N ARG A 93 -9.23 -17.77 33.68
CA ARG A 93 -9.80 -16.84 32.69
C ARG A 93 -8.80 -16.37 31.65
N THR A 94 -7.51 -16.40 31.98
CA THR A 94 -6.44 -15.89 31.12
C THR A 94 -5.26 -16.84 31.12
N MET A 95 -4.62 -16.95 29.97
CA MET A 95 -3.37 -17.66 29.80
C MET A 95 -2.34 -16.71 29.21
N ARG A 96 -1.11 -16.80 29.70
CA ARG A 96 0.06 -16.15 29.10
C ARG A 96 1.18 -17.16 29.00
N ASN A 97 1.69 -17.37 27.80
CA ASN A 97 2.88 -18.15 27.59
C ASN A 97 4.10 -17.21 27.59
N GLU A 98 5.11 -17.54 28.35
CA GLU A 98 6.40 -16.86 28.28
C GLU A 98 7.09 -17.27 26.96
N LEU A 99 6.67 -16.64 25.89
CA LEU A 99 7.38 -16.74 24.62
C LEU A 99 8.55 -15.76 24.72
N ALA A 100 9.73 -16.30 24.95
CA ALA A 100 10.95 -15.51 24.91
C ALA A 100 11.11 -14.96 23.48
N ALA A 101 10.74 -13.68 23.31
CA ALA A 101 11.20 -12.93 22.14
C ALA A 101 12.74 -12.86 22.27
N ASP A 102 13.41 -13.83 21.72
CA ASP A 102 14.87 -13.83 21.69
C ASP A 102 15.30 -12.75 20.68
N LYS A 103 15.56 -11.57 21.22
CA LYS A 103 15.97 -10.39 20.45
C LYS A 103 17.31 -10.59 19.74
N SER A 104 18.05 -11.65 20.08
CA SER A 104 19.34 -11.99 19.47
C SER A 104 19.21 -12.91 18.25
N LYS A 105 18.05 -13.54 18.03
CA LYS A 105 17.83 -14.39 16.86
C LYS A 105 17.82 -13.59 15.57
N PRO A 106 18.52 -14.06 14.53
CA PRO A 106 18.39 -13.47 13.21
C PRO A 106 16.96 -13.65 12.71
N VAL A 107 16.47 -12.65 11.96
CA VAL A 107 15.14 -12.73 11.32
C VAL A 107 15.15 -13.80 10.24
N THR A 108 14.28 -14.79 10.39
CA THR A 108 14.16 -15.93 9.47
C THR A 108 13.04 -15.76 8.46
N SER A 109 11.98 -15.01 8.81
CA SER A 109 10.83 -14.80 7.93
C SER A 109 11.22 -14.10 6.62
N GLN A 110 10.71 -14.62 5.50
CA GLN A 110 10.74 -13.92 4.22
C GLN A 110 9.62 -12.88 4.15
N ILE A 111 9.93 -11.68 3.66
CA ILE A 111 8.98 -10.59 3.53
C ILE A 111 8.79 -10.26 2.06
N SER A 112 7.54 -10.25 1.61
CA SER A 112 7.14 -9.73 0.30
C SER A 112 6.15 -8.58 0.49
N VAL A 113 6.39 -7.46 -0.20
CA VAL A 113 5.61 -6.22 -0.03
C VAL A 113 4.90 -5.85 -1.31
N SER A 114 3.60 -5.60 -1.23
CA SER A 114 2.78 -5.06 -2.30
C SER A 114 2.16 -3.74 -1.85
N LEU A 115 2.49 -2.65 -2.53
CA LEU A 115 2.00 -1.30 -2.24
C LEU A 115 1.42 -0.65 -3.49
N ARG A 116 0.49 0.26 -3.27
CA ARG A 116 -0.05 1.19 -4.29
C ARG A 116 0.01 2.62 -3.75
N PRO A 117 0.26 3.63 -4.60
CA PRO A 117 0.16 5.03 -4.21
C PRO A 117 -1.27 5.38 -3.76
N VAL A 118 -1.38 6.24 -2.76
CA VAL A 118 -2.67 6.81 -2.30
C VAL A 118 -2.71 8.28 -2.67
N SER A 119 -3.70 8.66 -3.50
CA SER A 119 -3.93 10.04 -3.90
C SER A 119 -4.93 10.73 -2.96
N GLY A 120 -4.67 12.00 -2.60
CA GLY A 120 -5.60 12.82 -1.79
C GLY A 120 -5.55 12.57 -0.28
N GLY A 121 -4.70 11.71 0.23
CA GLY A 121 -4.46 11.53 1.66
C GLY A 121 -3.57 12.64 2.23
N LYS A 122 -3.92 13.21 3.41
CA LYS A 122 -3.10 14.29 4.04
C LYS A 122 -1.71 13.80 4.44
N SER A 123 -1.58 12.56 4.86
CA SER A 123 -0.31 11.99 5.37
C SER A 123 -0.04 10.57 4.88
N VAL A 124 -1.03 9.81 4.45
CA VAL A 124 -0.81 8.46 3.87
C VAL A 124 -0.49 8.62 2.40
N VAL A 125 0.71 8.20 1.98
CA VAL A 125 1.21 8.33 0.59
C VAL A 125 1.19 7.03 -0.18
N ALA A 126 1.19 5.89 0.52
CA ALA A 126 0.97 4.57 -0.08
C ALA A 126 0.29 3.63 0.92
N ALA A 127 -0.41 2.63 0.41
CA ALA A 127 -1.05 1.60 1.22
C ALA A 127 -0.99 0.25 0.50
N GLY A 128 -1.00 -0.83 1.29
CA GLY A 128 -0.94 -2.17 0.73
C GLY A 128 -0.87 -3.26 1.78
N GLN A 129 -0.06 -4.27 1.50
CA GLN A 129 0.07 -5.45 2.34
C GLN A 129 1.50 -6.00 2.36
N VAL A 130 1.77 -6.73 3.41
CA VAL A 130 3.01 -7.51 3.59
C VAL A 130 2.63 -8.98 3.68
N SER A 131 3.32 -9.84 2.94
CA SER A 131 3.24 -11.29 3.05
C SER A 131 4.46 -11.83 3.79
N ILE A 132 4.24 -12.78 4.68
CA ILE A 132 5.24 -13.47 5.49
C ILE A 132 5.31 -14.90 5.00
N ASP A 133 6.50 -15.36 4.60
CA ASP A 133 6.79 -16.74 4.17
C ASP A 133 5.80 -17.28 3.11
N GLU A 134 5.21 -16.38 2.29
CA GLU A 134 4.18 -16.70 1.29
C GLU A 134 2.96 -17.48 1.86
N CYS A 135 2.79 -17.49 3.18
CA CYS A 135 1.70 -18.23 3.84
C CYS A 135 0.79 -17.38 4.73
N PHE A 136 1.22 -16.19 5.13
CA PHE A 136 0.44 -15.28 5.97
C PHE A 136 0.49 -13.86 5.41
N VAL A 137 -0.62 -13.12 5.41
CA VAL A 137 -0.69 -11.75 4.90
C VAL A 137 -1.17 -10.78 5.98
N ILE A 138 -0.54 -9.61 6.02
CA ILE A 138 -0.93 -8.45 6.84
C ILE A 138 -1.31 -7.34 5.88
N LYS A 139 -2.58 -6.97 5.85
CA LYS A 139 -3.16 -5.90 5.03
C LYS A 139 -3.16 -4.56 5.78
N ASP A 140 -3.53 -3.49 5.09
CA ASP A 140 -3.62 -2.13 5.64
C ASP A 140 -2.28 -1.59 6.18
N VAL A 141 -1.17 -2.09 5.66
CA VAL A 141 0.15 -1.50 5.85
C VAL A 141 0.22 -0.19 5.07
N LYS A 142 0.73 0.87 5.67
CA LYS A 142 0.75 2.22 5.10
C LYS A 142 2.15 2.79 5.10
N VAL A 143 2.43 3.64 4.12
CA VAL A 143 3.56 4.58 4.20
C VAL A 143 2.98 5.95 4.56
N VAL A 144 3.49 6.50 5.63
CA VAL A 144 3.03 7.78 6.18
C VAL A 144 4.14 8.82 6.03
N LYS A 145 3.76 9.98 5.49
CA LYS A 145 4.61 11.16 5.37
C LYS A 145 4.03 12.28 6.22
N ALA A 146 4.69 12.61 7.31
CA ALA A 146 4.34 13.76 8.13
C ALA A 146 5.17 14.98 7.72
N ALA A 147 4.62 16.19 7.87
CA ALA A 147 5.32 17.41 7.56
C ALA A 147 6.63 17.52 8.36
N GLY A 148 7.76 17.71 7.67
CA GLY A 148 9.09 17.85 8.28
C GLY A 148 9.69 16.57 8.85
N LYS A 149 9.10 15.39 8.58
CA LYS A 149 9.63 14.08 9.01
C LYS A 149 9.84 13.15 7.81
N PRO A 150 10.80 12.22 7.89
CA PRO A 150 10.95 11.18 6.88
C PRO A 150 9.71 10.28 6.82
N GLU A 151 9.49 9.64 5.69
CA GLU A 151 8.45 8.63 5.52
C GLU A 151 8.73 7.43 6.44
N PHE A 152 7.68 6.84 6.97
CA PHE A 152 7.77 5.64 7.78
C PHE A 152 6.66 4.63 7.46
N ALA A 153 6.95 3.35 7.72
CA ALA A 153 6.00 2.27 7.60
C ALA A 153 5.09 2.22 8.84
N ALA A 154 3.78 2.18 8.64
CA ALA A 154 2.80 2.03 9.70
C ALA A 154 2.05 0.71 9.54
N MET A 155 2.05 -0.09 10.61
CA MET A 155 1.33 -1.35 10.67
C MET A 155 -0.16 -1.13 10.95
N PRO A 156 -1.03 -2.11 10.64
CA PRO A 156 -2.46 -1.98 10.87
C PRO A 156 -2.78 -1.88 12.35
N SER A 157 -3.59 -0.89 12.71
CA SER A 157 -4.08 -0.66 14.06
C SER A 157 -5.54 -0.22 14.05
N TYR A 158 -6.20 -0.34 15.18
CA TYR A 158 -7.55 0.19 15.38
C TYR A 158 -7.59 1.06 16.65
N GLN A 159 -8.53 1.99 16.70
CA GLN A 159 -8.76 2.79 17.88
C GLN A 159 -9.76 2.08 18.80
N ASN A 160 -9.36 1.80 20.03
CA ASN A 160 -10.24 1.19 21.02
C ASN A 160 -11.24 2.21 21.60
N GLN A 161 -12.15 1.75 22.47
CA GLN A 161 -13.19 2.60 23.09
C GLN A 161 -12.63 3.77 23.92
N ASN A 162 -11.38 3.66 24.39
CA ASN A 162 -10.69 4.69 25.15
C ASN A 162 -9.90 5.67 24.26
N GLY A 163 -10.06 5.60 22.93
CA GLY A 163 -9.34 6.44 21.99
C GLY A 163 -7.87 6.04 21.74
N LYS A 164 -7.39 4.97 22.37
CA LYS A 164 -6.00 4.49 22.22
C LYS A 164 -5.88 3.59 20.99
N TYR A 165 -4.84 3.80 20.18
CA TYR A 165 -4.50 2.88 19.07
C TYR A 165 -3.90 1.60 19.62
N VAL A 166 -4.40 0.49 19.06
CA VAL A 166 -3.96 -0.87 19.37
C VAL A 166 -3.57 -1.54 18.05
N ASP A 167 -2.37 -2.07 17.99
CA ASP A 167 -1.89 -2.73 16.79
C ASP A 167 -2.62 -4.07 16.59
N ILE A 168 -3.03 -4.32 15.36
CA ILE A 168 -3.57 -5.63 14.93
C ILE A 168 -2.43 -6.60 14.65
N ALA A 169 -1.37 -6.09 14.01
CA ALA A 169 -0.15 -6.85 13.77
C ALA A 169 1.06 -5.93 13.89
N ASN A 170 2.11 -6.38 14.53
CA ASN A 170 3.34 -5.61 14.71
C ASN A 170 4.57 -6.52 14.89
N PRO A 171 5.76 -6.09 14.43
CA PRO A 171 7.02 -6.77 14.75
C PRO A 171 7.31 -6.67 16.25
N ILE A 172 7.82 -7.74 16.84
CA ILE A 172 8.15 -7.81 18.28
C ILE A 172 9.65 -7.80 18.58
N THR A 173 10.48 -7.85 17.53
CA THR A 173 11.93 -7.70 17.62
C THR A 173 12.38 -6.47 16.84
N THR A 174 13.47 -5.83 17.28
CA THR A 174 14.06 -4.68 16.58
C THR A 174 14.50 -5.07 15.17
N ALA A 175 15.15 -6.23 15.04
CA ALA A 175 15.61 -6.73 13.74
C ALA A 175 14.46 -6.93 12.74
N MET A 176 13.32 -7.46 13.21
CA MET A 176 12.14 -7.62 12.36
C MET A 176 11.48 -6.28 12.03
N HIS A 177 11.43 -5.35 13.00
CA HIS A 177 10.94 -3.99 12.76
C HIS A 177 11.73 -3.29 11.66
N ASP A 178 13.07 -3.36 11.73
CA ASP A 178 13.94 -2.71 10.75
C ASP A 178 13.80 -3.36 9.38
N LYS A 179 13.85 -4.69 9.30
CA LYS A 179 13.66 -5.44 8.05
C LYS A 179 12.32 -5.13 7.37
N LEU A 180 11.24 -5.09 8.14
CA LEU A 180 9.90 -4.79 7.61
C LEU A 180 9.80 -3.34 7.15
N SER A 181 10.32 -2.40 7.96
CA SER A 181 10.34 -0.98 7.61
C SER A 181 11.15 -0.72 6.35
N GLU A 182 12.35 -1.30 6.24
CA GLU A 182 13.19 -1.20 5.06
C GLU A 182 12.49 -1.76 3.82
N ALA A 183 11.95 -2.99 3.89
CA ALA A 183 11.24 -3.62 2.78
C ALA A 183 10.04 -2.78 2.28
N VAL A 184 9.25 -2.20 3.21
CA VAL A 184 8.11 -1.35 2.89
C VAL A 184 8.56 -0.03 2.26
N LEU A 185 9.58 0.63 2.80
CA LEU A 185 10.08 1.91 2.28
C LEU A 185 10.81 1.75 0.95
N ASP A 186 11.56 0.69 0.74
CA ASP A 186 12.21 0.40 -0.54
C ASP A 186 11.18 0.07 -1.62
N LYS A 187 10.14 -0.69 -1.27
CA LYS A 187 9.00 -0.88 -2.17
C LYS A 187 8.33 0.44 -2.51
N PHE A 188 8.12 1.32 -1.54
CA PHE A 188 7.55 2.65 -1.77
C PHE A 188 8.43 3.50 -2.69
N LYS A 189 9.74 3.55 -2.48
CA LYS A 189 10.69 4.27 -3.35
C LYS A 189 10.66 3.75 -4.80
N SER A 190 10.41 2.44 -4.97
CA SER A 190 10.29 1.81 -6.28
C SER A 190 8.97 2.09 -6.99
N LEU A 191 7.95 2.59 -6.28
CA LEU A 191 6.66 2.90 -6.87
C LEU A 191 6.74 4.07 -7.84
N GLU A 192 5.93 3.98 -8.89
CA GLU A 192 5.67 5.11 -9.74
C GLU A 192 4.94 6.21 -8.96
N GLN A 193 5.59 7.35 -8.78
CA GLN A 193 4.95 8.51 -8.17
C GLN A 193 4.02 9.17 -9.18
N VAL A 194 2.73 9.15 -8.87
CA VAL A 194 1.70 9.78 -9.71
C VAL A 194 1.16 11.00 -8.98
N GLN A 195 1.28 12.15 -9.63
CA GLN A 195 0.65 13.39 -9.20
C GLN A 195 -0.52 13.73 -10.13
N TYR A 196 -1.57 14.31 -9.57
CA TYR A 196 -2.69 14.81 -10.35
C TYR A 196 -2.78 16.33 -10.18
N ARG A 197 -3.00 17.01 -11.31
CA ARG A 197 -3.21 18.46 -11.39
C ARG A 197 -4.45 18.76 -12.21
N GLY A 198 -5.08 19.90 -11.96
CA GLY A 198 -6.31 20.32 -12.62
C GLY A 198 -7.56 19.89 -11.86
N VAL A 199 -8.67 19.74 -12.57
CA VAL A 199 -9.96 19.36 -11.99
C VAL A 199 -10.10 17.87 -11.74
N LYS A 200 -11.09 17.48 -10.93
CA LYS A 200 -11.47 16.07 -10.78
C LYS A 200 -11.93 15.51 -12.13
N TYR A 201 -11.63 14.26 -12.37
CA TYR A 201 -11.96 13.61 -13.65
C TYR A 201 -13.45 13.66 -14.01
N ALA A 202 -14.35 13.67 -13.01
CA ALA A 202 -15.79 13.81 -13.21
C ALA A 202 -16.24 15.21 -13.66
N GLU A 203 -15.39 16.22 -13.51
CA GLU A 203 -15.66 17.61 -13.91
C GLU A 203 -15.29 17.90 -15.38
N LEU A 204 -14.49 17.00 -15.99
CA LEU A 204 -14.32 16.99 -17.43
C LEU A 204 -15.55 16.34 -18.06
N GLY A 205 -16.29 17.04 -18.88
CA GLY A 205 -17.43 16.50 -19.60
C GLY A 205 -17.05 15.35 -20.56
N ASP A 206 -17.18 15.54 -21.86
CA ASP A 206 -16.74 14.54 -22.84
C ASP A 206 -15.20 14.41 -22.87
N LYS A 207 -14.71 13.22 -22.55
CA LYS A 207 -13.31 12.87 -22.23
C LYS A 207 -12.41 12.65 -23.46
N SER A 208 -12.70 13.20 -24.58
CA SER A 208 -12.19 12.67 -25.83
C SER A 208 -10.74 12.97 -26.16
N GLN A 209 -9.99 13.76 -25.36
CA GLN A 209 -8.65 14.15 -25.80
C GLN A 209 -7.57 14.04 -24.72
N ILE A 210 -6.56 13.24 -25.02
CA ILE A 210 -5.40 13.00 -24.16
C ILE A 210 -4.13 13.38 -24.90
N ALA A 211 -3.37 14.36 -24.37
CA ALA A 211 -1.97 14.52 -24.72
C ALA A 211 -1.12 13.58 -23.85
N SER A 212 -0.35 12.68 -24.48
CA SER A 212 0.57 11.79 -23.79
C SER A 212 2.00 12.24 -24.08
N LEU A 213 2.70 12.65 -23.03
CA LEU A 213 4.06 13.19 -23.08
C LEU A 213 5.01 12.25 -22.34
N PRO A 214 6.07 11.73 -22.99
CA PRO A 214 7.06 10.88 -22.37
C PRO A 214 7.74 11.55 -21.17
N ARG A 215 8.36 10.76 -20.28
CA ARG A 215 9.04 11.25 -19.06
C ARG A 215 10.07 12.34 -19.33
N GLN A 216 10.87 12.21 -20.40
CA GLN A 216 11.87 13.22 -20.78
C GLN A 216 11.27 14.59 -21.10
N ASN A 217 9.96 14.65 -21.34
CA ASN A 217 9.22 15.86 -21.67
C ASN A 217 8.41 16.41 -20.48
N ASN A 218 8.69 16.02 -19.25
CA ASN A 218 7.95 16.52 -18.08
C ASN A 218 8.06 18.03 -17.92
N GLY A 219 9.21 18.64 -18.22
CA GLY A 219 9.36 20.10 -18.24
C GLY A 219 8.49 20.79 -19.32
N TYR A 220 8.31 20.13 -20.46
CA TYR A 220 7.39 20.58 -21.49
C TYR A 220 5.92 20.44 -21.04
N ALA A 221 5.58 19.33 -20.41
CA ALA A 221 4.24 19.10 -19.85
C ALA A 221 3.86 20.19 -18.85
N GLU A 222 4.81 20.62 -18.01
CA GLU A 222 4.58 21.68 -17.04
C GLU A 222 4.31 23.05 -17.70
N LYS A 223 5.09 23.39 -18.73
CA LYS A 223 4.83 24.59 -19.53
C LYS A 223 3.44 24.54 -20.19
N LEU A 224 3.06 23.39 -20.74
CA LEU A 224 1.74 23.21 -21.35
C LEU A 224 0.60 23.40 -20.33
N MET A 225 0.72 22.82 -19.13
CA MET A 225 -0.26 22.99 -18.05
C MET A 225 -0.35 24.45 -17.61
N ASN A 226 0.76 25.19 -17.53
CA ASN A 226 0.78 26.60 -17.18
C ASN A 226 0.07 27.46 -18.24
N GLU A 227 0.20 27.13 -19.53
CA GLU A 227 -0.54 27.82 -20.57
C GLU A 227 -2.05 27.50 -20.53
N LEU A 228 -2.44 26.28 -20.24
CA LEU A 228 -3.83 25.90 -20.01
C LEU A 228 -4.44 26.68 -18.83
N ASP A 229 -3.70 26.82 -17.73
CA ASP A 229 -4.10 27.62 -16.56
C ASP A 229 -4.32 29.10 -16.94
N LYS A 230 -3.37 29.71 -17.68
CA LYS A 230 -3.47 31.11 -18.15
C LYS A 230 -4.70 31.37 -19.06
N MET A 231 -5.07 30.39 -19.86
CA MET A 231 -6.21 30.48 -20.77
C MET A 231 -7.53 30.08 -20.12
N GLY A 232 -7.55 29.71 -18.84
CA GLY A 232 -8.73 29.24 -18.11
C GLY A 232 -9.32 27.95 -18.69
N ILE A 233 -8.51 27.12 -19.33
CA ILE A 233 -8.95 25.84 -19.89
C ILE A 233 -8.99 24.79 -18.78
N THR A 234 -10.14 24.15 -18.60
CA THR A 234 -10.31 23.05 -17.66
C THR A 234 -9.59 21.79 -18.16
N TYR A 235 -8.69 21.26 -17.36
CA TYR A 235 -7.92 20.06 -17.70
C TYR A 235 -7.70 19.16 -16.50
N GLN A 236 -7.32 17.91 -16.76
CA GLN A 236 -6.77 16.99 -15.79
C GLN A 236 -5.42 16.48 -16.29
N ALA A 237 -4.41 16.53 -15.44
CA ALA A 237 -3.10 15.95 -15.71
C ALA A 237 -2.79 14.83 -14.72
N ARG A 238 -2.39 13.66 -15.25
CA ARG A 238 -1.76 12.58 -14.50
C ARG A 238 -0.27 12.62 -14.79
N ILE A 239 0.51 13.04 -13.80
CA ILE A 239 1.96 13.19 -13.91
C ILE A 239 2.60 11.96 -13.26
N SER A 240 3.38 11.22 -14.02
CA SER A 240 4.03 9.99 -13.57
C SER A 240 5.55 10.13 -13.67
N SER A 241 6.25 9.71 -12.62
CA SER A 241 7.71 9.72 -12.58
C SER A 241 8.32 8.76 -13.62
N ASN A 242 7.62 7.68 -13.97
CA ASN A 242 8.13 6.63 -14.85
C ASN A 242 7.57 6.71 -16.28
N SER A 243 6.25 6.90 -16.43
CA SER A 243 5.57 6.86 -17.73
C SER A 243 5.34 8.23 -18.37
N GLY A 244 5.69 9.33 -17.67
CA GLY A 244 5.49 10.68 -18.16
C GLY A 244 4.13 11.28 -17.81
N THR A 245 3.70 12.29 -18.54
CA THR A 245 2.50 13.08 -18.22
C THR A 245 1.39 12.84 -19.25
N LYS A 246 0.19 12.54 -18.77
CA LYS A 246 -1.04 12.49 -19.58
C LYS A 246 -1.93 13.66 -19.21
N ILE A 247 -2.30 14.48 -20.22
CA ILE A 247 -3.16 15.65 -20.03
C ILE A 247 -4.46 15.42 -20.80
N SER A 248 -5.59 15.57 -20.12
CA SER A 248 -6.94 15.47 -20.68
C SER A 248 -7.64 16.80 -20.58
N VAL A 249 -8.33 17.20 -21.63
CA VAL A 249 -9.20 18.40 -21.68
C VAL A 249 -10.58 17.99 -22.19
N ASN A 250 -11.58 18.89 -22.07
CA ASN A 250 -12.85 18.67 -22.74
C ASN A 250 -12.66 18.60 -24.25
N ALA A 251 -13.50 17.86 -24.95
CA ALA A 251 -13.44 17.70 -26.39
C ALA A 251 -13.50 19.05 -27.13
N ALA A 252 -14.32 19.97 -26.65
CA ALA A 252 -14.47 21.33 -27.18
C ALA A 252 -13.18 22.16 -27.10
N ASP A 253 -12.30 21.89 -26.12
CA ASP A 253 -11.05 22.63 -25.92
C ASP A 253 -9.84 21.97 -26.63
N LYS A 254 -10.02 20.84 -27.29
CA LYS A 254 -8.94 20.18 -28.04
C LYS A 254 -8.24 21.08 -29.06
N PRO A 255 -8.94 21.85 -29.91
CA PRO A 255 -8.27 22.74 -30.89
C PRO A 255 -7.34 23.74 -30.20
N LYS A 256 -7.73 24.25 -29.02
CA LYS A 256 -6.91 25.17 -28.23
C LYS A 256 -5.66 24.46 -27.69
N LEU A 257 -5.82 23.24 -27.14
CA LEU A 257 -4.71 22.42 -26.70
C LEU A 257 -3.71 22.15 -27.82
N ASP A 258 -4.20 21.78 -29.01
CA ASP A 258 -3.36 21.51 -30.18
C ASP A 258 -2.59 22.76 -30.63
N SER A 259 -3.23 23.94 -30.58
CA SER A 259 -2.60 25.22 -30.90
C SER A 259 -1.50 25.59 -29.91
N ILE A 260 -1.75 25.44 -28.59
CA ILE A 260 -0.76 25.70 -27.56
C ILE A 260 0.41 24.71 -27.72
N ASN A 261 0.11 23.45 -27.97
CA ASN A 261 1.11 22.40 -28.14
C ASN A 261 2.02 22.68 -29.36
N LYS A 262 1.44 23.15 -30.44
CA LYS A 262 2.19 23.57 -31.66
C LYS A 262 3.08 24.79 -31.38
N ALA A 263 2.57 25.79 -30.68
CA ALA A 263 3.30 27.02 -30.35
C ALA A 263 4.48 26.70 -29.41
N LEU A 264 4.28 25.86 -28.36
CA LEU A 264 5.33 25.46 -27.44
C LEU A 264 6.40 24.62 -28.12
N LYS A 265 6.06 23.74 -29.06
CA LYS A 265 7.05 22.97 -29.84
C LYS A 265 7.90 23.86 -30.70
N ALA A 266 7.33 24.90 -31.33
CA ALA A 266 8.06 25.87 -32.15
C ALA A 266 9.07 26.67 -31.29
N THR A 267 8.74 27.01 -30.04
CA THR A 267 9.65 27.74 -29.14
C THR A 267 10.76 26.90 -28.58
N LEU A 268 10.58 25.57 -28.46
CA LEU A 268 11.58 24.65 -27.89
C LEU A 268 12.52 24.04 -28.95
N ASN A 269 12.11 24.04 -30.21
CA ASN A 269 12.92 23.65 -31.37
C ASN A 269 12.83 24.77 -32.42
N PRO A 270 13.54 25.89 -32.26
CA PRO A 270 13.62 26.87 -33.39
C PRO A 270 14.28 26.11 -34.55
N GLU A 271 13.55 25.99 -35.67
CA GLU A 271 14.11 25.42 -36.91
C GLU A 271 15.47 26.10 -37.19
N GLN A 272 16.52 25.27 -37.30
CA GLN A 272 17.79 25.78 -37.84
C GLN A 272 17.48 26.41 -39.20
N PRO A 273 17.91 27.65 -39.46
CA PRO A 273 17.70 28.28 -40.74
C PRO A 273 18.23 27.35 -41.85
N LYS A 274 17.38 27.00 -42.79
CA LYS A 274 17.76 26.23 -43.97
C LYS A 274 19.01 26.86 -44.55
N ALA A 275 20.12 26.11 -44.57
CA ALA A 275 21.33 26.54 -45.22
C ALA A 275 21.01 26.91 -46.66
N GLU A 276 21.19 28.20 -47.02
CA GLU A 276 21.08 28.66 -48.37
C GLU A 276 21.99 27.83 -49.26
N THR A 277 21.45 27.11 -50.20
CA THR A 277 22.18 26.43 -51.26
C THR A 277 22.85 27.51 -52.12
N LYS A 278 24.18 27.66 -51.95
CA LYS A 278 24.97 28.48 -52.88
C LYS A 278 24.86 27.93 -54.29
N PRO A 279 24.58 28.76 -55.30
CA PRO A 279 24.56 28.31 -56.66
C PRO A 279 25.94 27.83 -57.10
N SER A 280 25.99 26.62 -57.63
CA SER A 280 27.17 26.05 -58.31
C SER A 280 27.58 26.92 -59.48
N LYS A 281 28.73 27.59 -59.38
CA LYS A 281 29.37 28.18 -60.55
C LYS A 281 30.05 27.07 -61.36
N HIS A 282 29.41 26.70 -62.45
CA HIS A 282 30.12 26.06 -63.56
C HIS A 282 31.01 27.12 -64.23
N GLY A 283 32.31 26.94 -64.10
CA GLY A 283 33.31 27.66 -64.84
C GLY A 283 33.98 26.70 -65.82
N PHE A 284 33.83 27.01 -67.08
CA PHE A 284 34.58 26.44 -68.19
C PHE A 284 36.07 26.68 -68.02
N HIS A 285 36.92 25.67 -68.16
CA HIS A 285 37.95 25.48 -69.18
C HIS A 285 38.62 24.12 -68.94
#